data_231cafceef720f00c2748c40efe36cdf
#
_entry.id   231cafceef720f00c2748c40efe36cdf
#
_cell.length_a   1.000
_cell.length_b   1.000
_cell.length_c   1.000
_cell.angle_alpha   90.00
_cell.angle_beta   90.00
_cell.angle_gamma   90.00
#
_symmetry.space_group_name_H-M   'P 1'
#
loop_
_entity.id
_entity.type
_entity.pdbx_description
1 polymer ?
#
loop_
_entity_poly.entity_id
_entity_poly.type
_entity_poly.pdbx_seq_one_letter_code
_entity_poly.pdbx_strand_id
1 'polypeptide(L)'
;MPKPKSAYSQPTKFGKEDHHIIVVWVDNEAGVLARVIGLFSGRGYNIESLAVAEIDKKKHLSRITIVTKGTPEVIQQIKLQLGKLIPVHKVANFSRNDPKILFKELALLKIVGASKKLDKAKKLCKKHNGIILDKTKKSFVIQVTALRRDIDKLVVTLKPLGLISVSRTGAVAMTKGEEVFTQ
;
A
#
# COMPACT_ATOMS: atom_id res chain seq x y z
N MET A 1 -50.64 19.20 4.16
CA MET A 1 -50.19 17.80 4.13
C MET A 1 -48.74 17.75 3.71
N PRO A 2 -47.81 17.20 4.50
CA PRO A 2 -46.42 17.07 4.08
C PRO A 2 -46.30 16.03 2.96
N LYS A 3 -45.57 16.36 1.90
CA LYS A 3 -45.29 15.46 0.77
C LYS A 3 -44.55 14.22 1.28
N PRO A 4 -44.93 13.00 0.83
CA PRO A 4 -44.17 11.80 1.21
C PRO A 4 -42.74 11.91 0.72
N LYS A 5 -41.78 11.76 1.63
CA LYS A 5 -40.35 11.69 1.29
C LYS A 5 -40.12 10.43 0.47
N SER A 6 -39.65 10.60 -0.77
CA SER A 6 -39.24 9.48 -1.63
C SER A 6 -38.22 8.61 -0.90
N ALA A 7 -38.30 7.29 -1.03
CA ALA A 7 -37.31 6.35 -0.51
C ALA A 7 -35.87 6.64 -1.03
N TYR A 8 -35.75 7.39 -2.12
CA TYR A 8 -34.48 7.84 -2.72
C TYR A 8 -33.97 9.17 -2.15
N SER A 9 -34.69 9.84 -1.25
CA SER A 9 -34.34 11.17 -0.73
C SER A 9 -33.60 11.16 0.61
N GLN A 10 -33.31 10.01 1.19
CA GLN A 10 -32.41 9.91 2.33
C GLN A 10 -30.99 9.71 1.80
N PRO A 11 -30.05 10.65 2.05
CA PRO A 11 -28.64 10.35 1.83
C PRO A 11 -28.32 9.16 2.75
N THR A 12 -28.03 8.01 2.17
CA THR A 12 -27.40 6.91 2.89
C THR A 12 -26.17 7.52 3.57
N LYS A 13 -26.14 7.56 4.89
CA LYS A 13 -24.96 7.97 5.65
C LYS A 13 -23.90 6.90 5.39
N PHE A 14 -23.21 7.03 4.28
CA PHE A 14 -21.99 6.23 4.04
C PHE A 14 -21.03 6.55 5.18
N GLY A 15 -20.45 5.52 5.77
CA GLY A 15 -19.40 5.68 6.77
C GLY A 15 -18.29 6.57 6.22
N LYS A 16 -17.50 7.18 7.12
CA LYS A 16 -16.36 7.98 6.71
C LYS A 16 -15.36 7.11 5.92
N GLU A 17 -14.94 7.59 4.75
CA GLU A 17 -13.90 6.93 3.98
C GLU A 17 -12.58 6.90 4.75
N ASP A 18 -11.96 5.74 4.83
CA ASP A 18 -10.62 5.55 5.42
C ASP A 18 -9.75 4.69 4.49
N HIS A 19 -8.46 4.69 4.77
CA HIS A 19 -7.51 3.83 4.07
C HIS A 19 -7.50 2.44 4.68
N HIS A 20 -7.65 1.45 3.82
CA HIS A 20 -7.63 0.04 4.17
C HIS A 20 -6.53 -0.70 3.45
N ILE A 21 -6.04 -1.75 4.08
CA ILE A 21 -5.06 -2.66 3.52
C ILE A 21 -5.71 -4.01 3.42
N ILE A 22 -5.90 -4.47 2.19
CA ILE A 22 -6.48 -5.76 1.87
C ILE A 22 -5.34 -6.69 1.50
N VAL A 23 -5.26 -7.81 2.19
CA VAL A 23 -4.28 -8.87 1.92
C VAL A 23 -5.02 -10.07 1.38
N VAL A 24 -4.57 -10.58 0.23
CA VAL A 24 -5.21 -11.67 -0.49
C VAL A 24 -4.17 -12.77 -0.72
N TRP A 25 -4.49 -13.99 -0.32
CA TRP A 25 -3.71 -15.19 -0.64
C TRP A 25 -4.34 -15.85 -1.85
N VAL A 26 -3.53 -16.09 -2.86
CA VAL A 26 -4.00 -16.57 -4.16
C VAL A 26 -3.05 -17.61 -4.73
N ASP A 27 -3.56 -18.45 -5.63
CA ASP A 27 -2.72 -19.30 -6.44
C ASP A 27 -1.75 -18.46 -7.29
N ASN A 28 -0.51 -18.92 -7.41
CA ASN A 28 0.50 -18.27 -8.24
C ASN A 28 0.37 -18.76 -9.69
N GLU A 29 -0.70 -18.36 -10.37
CA GLU A 29 -1.02 -18.75 -11.74
C GLU A 29 -1.18 -17.54 -12.65
N ALA A 30 -1.02 -17.77 -13.96
CA ALA A 30 -1.23 -16.75 -14.96
C ALA A 30 -2.67 -16.22 -14.93
N GLY A 31 -2.84 -14.90 -14.98
CA GLY A 31 -4.14 -14.23 -15.02
C GLY A 31 -4.81 -14.02 -13.67
N VAL A 32 -4.33 -14.59 -12.56
CA VAL A 32 -4.92 -14.39 -11.22
C VAL A 32 -4.87 -12.93 -10.80
N LEU A 33 -3.72 -12.28 -10.96
CA LEU A 33 -3.58 -10.86 -10.67
C LEU A 33 -4.53 -10.00 -11.52
N ALA A 34 -4.68 -10.33 -12.81
CA ALA A 34 -5.59 -9.62 -13.70
C ALA A 34 -7.06 -9.73 -13.25
N ARG A 35 -7.49 -10.90 -12.75
CA ARG A 35 -8.83 -11.11 -12.20
C ARG A 35 -9.06 -10.26 -10.95
N VAL A 36 -8.07 -10.20 -10.03
CA VAL A 36 -8.14 -9.37 -8.82
C VAL A 36 -8.24 -7.89 -9.20
N ILE A 37 -7.37 -7.39 -10.08
CA ILE A 37 -7.37 -5.99 -10.54
C ILE A 37 -8.66 -5.68 -11.31
N GLY A 38 -9.12 -6.59 -12.16
CA GLY A 38 -10.36 -6.45 -12.92
C GLY A 38 -11.59 -6.25 -12.04
N LEU A 39 -11.62 -6.87 -10.86
CA LEU A 39 -12.68 -6.66 -9.88
C LEU A 39 -12.71 -5.22 -9.36
N PHE A 40 -11.55 -4.62 -9.10
CA PHE A 40 -11.45 -3.21 -8.68
C PHE A 40 -11.84 -2.28 -9.82
N SER A 41 -11.26 -2.47 -11.00
CA SER A 41 -11.51 -1.62 -12.18
C SER A 41 -12.97 -1.65 -12.62
N GLY A 42 -13.59 -2.84 -12.66
CA GLY A 42 -14.98 -3.00 -13.09
C GLY A 42 -16.01 -2.37 -12.16
N ARG A 43 -15.60 -1.98 -10.94
CA ARG A 43 -16.46 -1.31 -9.94
C ARG A 43 -16.02 0.09 -9.60
N GLY A 44 -15.00 0.61 -10.28
CA GLY A 44 -14.48 1.95 -10.05
C GLY A 44 -13.76 2.11 -8.71
N TYR A 45 -13.31 1.01 -8.07
CA TYR A 45 -12.50 1.10 -6.86
C TYR A 45 -11.07 1.48 -7.21
N ASN A 46 -10.51 2.46 -6.50
CA ASN A 46 -9.14 2.90 -6.73
C ASN A 46 -8.14 2.02 -5.97
N ILE A 47 -7.05 1.64 -6.65
CA ILE A 47 -5.89 0.99 -6.04
C ILE A 47 -4.80 2.04 -5.86
N GLU A 48 -4.51 2.42 -4.61
CA GLU A 48 -3.44 3.38 -4.31
C GLU A 48 -2.05 2.76 -4.33
N SER A 49 -1.97 1.47 -3.98
CA SER A 49 -0.73 0.71 -3.93
C SER A 49 -1.02 -0.78 -4.07
N LEU A 50 -0.16 -1.47 -4.79
CA LEU A 50 -0.23 -2.89 -5.04
C LEU A 50 1.17 -3.50 -4.88
N ALA A 51 1.27 -4.53 -4.05
CA ALA A 51 2.47 -5.35 -3.92
C ALA A 51 2.08 -6.83 -4.08
N VAL A 52 2.82 -7.56 -4.90
CA VAL A 52 2.59 -8.99 -5.16
C VAL A 52 3.91 -9.73 -5.03
N ALA A 53 3.87 -10.85 -4.34
CA ALA A 53 5.01 -11.76 -4.28
C ALA A 53 4.55 -13.20 -4.06
N GLU A 54 5.27 -14.14 -4.65
CA GLU A 54 5.16 -15.55 -4.29
C GLU A 54 5.72 -15.74 -2.88
N ILE A 55 4.96 -16.38 -2.00
CA ILE A 55 5.31 -16.59 -0.60
C ILE A 55 5.61 -18.07 -0.28
N ASP A 56 5.11 -18.99 -1.09
CA ASP A 56 5.38 -20.42 -0.96
C ASP A 56 5.49 -21.07 -2.35
N LYS A 57 6.72 -21.43 -2.72
CA LYS A 57 7.01 -22.07 -4.03
C LYS A 57 6.47 -23.49 -4.12
N LYS A 58 6.44 -24.23 -3.02
CA LYS A 58 5.96 -25.62 -3.03
C LYS A 58 4.45 -25.69 -3.21
N LYS A 59 3.73 -24.74 -2.64
CA LYS A 59 2.28 -24.65 -2.73
C LYS A 59 1.80 -23.74 -3.87
N HIS A 60 2.73 -23.16 -4.65
CA HIS A 60 2.41 -22.18 -5.69
C HIS A 60 1.49 -21.06 -5.17
N LEU A 61 1.83 -20.50 -4.00
CA LEU A 61 1.01 -19.51 -3.32
C LEU A 61 1.63 -18.11 -3.40
N SER A 62 0.83 -17.16 -3.82
CA SER A 62 1.17 -15.73 -3.87
C SER A 62 0.37 -14.93 -2.87
N ARG A 63 0.95 -13.83 -2.43
CA ARG A 63 0.29 -12.84 -1.57
C ARG A 63 0.21 -11.51 -2.30
N ILE A 64 -1.00 -10.97 -2.38
CA ILE A 64 -1.28 -9.65 -2.92
C ILE A 64 -1.62 -8.74 -1.75
N THR A 65 -0.95 -7.59 -1.65
CA THR A 65 -1.28 -6.55 -0.67
C THR A 65 -1.76 -5.31 -1.41
N ILE A 66 -2.99 -4.90 -1.17
CA ILE A 66 -3.67 -3.80 -1.85
C ILE A 66 -3.97 -2.70 -0.84
N VAL A 67 -3.57 -1.47 -1.13
CA VAL A 67 -4.01 -0.29 -0.40
C VAL A 67 -5.10 0.39 -1.21
N THR A 68 -6.25 0.59 -0.59
CA THR A 68 -7.41 1.26 -1.19
C THR A 68 -8.09 2.17 -0.16
N LYS A 69 -8.90 3.10 -0.64
CA LYS A 69 -9.71 3.99 0.18
C LYS A 69 -11.19 3.70 -0.05
N GLY A 70 -11.96 3.63 1.02
CA GLY A 70 -13.39 3.38 0.92
C GLY A 70 -14.09 3.47 2.26
N THR A 71 -15.42 3.43 2.22
CA THR A 71 -16.25 3.28 3.43
C THR A 71 -16.21 1.83 3.91
N PRO A 72 -16.53 1.54 5.18
CA PRO A 72 -16.57 0.18 5.70
C PRO A 72 -17.42 -0.78 4.85
N GLU A 73 -18.55 -0.30 4.31
CA GLU A 73 -19.45 -1.08 3.47
C GLU A 73 -18.81 -1.46 2.13
N VAL A 74 -18.13 -0.49 1.49
CA VAL A 74 -17.39 -0.71 0.24
C VAL A 74 -16.27 -1.73 0.47
N ILE A 75 -15.51 -1.57 1.55
CA ILE A 75 -14.42 -2.49 1.89
C ILE A 75 -14.94 -3.90 2.17
N GLN A 76 -16.05 -4.03 2.86
CA GLN A 76 -16.68 -5.33 3.10
C GLN A 76 -17.16 -5.97 1.78
N GLN A 77 -17.72 -5.18 0.87
CA GLN A 77 -18.08 -5.67 -0.47
C GLN A 77 -16.85 -6.15 -1.25
N ILE A 78 -15.76 -5.39 -1.25
CA ILE A 78 -14.51 -5.79 -1.90
C ILE A 78 -14.04 -7.14 -1.34
N LYS A 79 -14.01 -7.30 -0.01
CA LYS A 79 -13.60 -8.54 0.65
C LYS A 79 -14.46 -9.73 0.21
N LEU A 80 -15.79 -9.57 0.22
CA LEU A 80 -16.72 -10.63 -0.18
C LEU A 80 -16.56 -11.00 -1.67
N GLN A 81 -16.36 -10.03 -2.53
CA GLN A 81 -16.18 -10.25 -3.96
C GLN A 81 -14.85 -10.93 -4.29
N LEU A 82 -13.76 -10.54 -3.61
CA LEU A 82 -12.46 -11.20 -3.73
C LEU A 82 -12.55 -12.66 -3.29
N GLY A 83 -13.24 -12.95 -2.20
CA GLY A 83 -13.42 -14.31 -1.71
C GLY A 83 -14.27 -15.22 -2.60
N LYS A 84 -14.95 -14.67 -3.63
CA LYS A 84 -15.68 -15.46 -4.64
C LYS A 84 -14.81 -15.88 -5.83
N LEU A 85 -13.60 -15.32 -5.96
CA LEU A 85 -12.69 -15.71 -7.03
C LEU A 85 -12.09 -17.08 -6.72
N ILE A 86 -12.18 -18.02 -7.63
CA ILE A 86 -11.70 -19.41 -7.44
C ILE A 86 -10.25 -19.47 -6.96
N PRO A 87 -9.27 -18.71 -7.53
CA PRO A 87 -7.87 -18.78 -7.11
C PRO A 87 -7.58 -18.03 -5.80
N VAL A 88 -8.61 -17.54 -5.08
CA VAL A 88 -8.44 -16.81 -3.82
C VAL A 88 -8.71 -17.74 -2.64
N HIS A 89 -7.68 -18.00 -1.84
CA HIS A 89 -7.79 -18.85 -0.64
C HIS A 89 -8.28 -18.07 0.57
N LYS A 90 -7.80 -16.84 0.74
CA LYS A 90 -8.12 -16.03 1.92
C LYS A 90 -8.04 -14.54 1.61
N VAL A 91 -8.92 -13.77 2.24
CA VAL A 91 -8.91 -12.30 2.20
C VAL A 91 -8.94 -11.76 3.61
N ALA A 92 -7.97 -10.94 3.96
CA ALA A 92 -7.95 -10.17 5.20
C ALA A 92 -8.02 -8.67 4.91
N ASN A 93 -8.69 -7.92 5.77
CA ASN A 93 -8.78 -6.47 5.70
C ASN A 93 -8.33 -5.85 7.02
N PHE A 94 -7.53 -4.81 6.94
CA PHE A 94 -7.02 -4.06 8.07
C PHE A 94 -7.24 -2.57 7.87
N SER A 95 -7.68 -1.90 8.92
CA SER A 95 -7.59 -0.45 8.98
C SER A 95 -6.11 -0.03 9.03
N ARG A 96 -5.77 1.07 8.38
CA ARG A 96 -4.42 1.65 8.43
C ARG A 96 -3.95 1.96 9.86
N ASN A 97 -4.88 2.17 10.78
CA ASN A 97 -4.60 2.52 12.17
C ASN A 97 -4.69 1.32 13.13
N ASP A 98 -4.82 0.09 12.60
CA ASP A 98 -4.87 -1.11 13.42
C ASP A 98 -3.52 -1.31 14.16
N PRO A 99 -3.51 -1.25 15.52
CA PRO A 99 -2.29 -1.37 16.30
C PRO A 99 -1.65 -2.76 16.22
N LYS A 100 -2.42 -3.78 15.82
CA LYS A 100 -1.96 -5.16 15.67
C LYS A 100 -1.19 -5.40 14.38
N ILE A 101 -1.19 -4.46 13.45
CA ILE A 101 -0.60 -4.64 12.13
C ILE A 101 0.63 -3.76 11.98
N LEU A 102 1.65 -4.33 11.38
CA LEU A 102 2.85 -3.64 10.93
C LEU A 102 2.72 -3.35 9.44
N PHE A 103 2.83 -2.07 9.07
CA PHE A 103 2.89 -1.64 7.68
C PHE A 103 4.22 -1.00 7.38
N LYS A 104 4.84 -1.42 6.32
CA LYS A 104 6.09 -0.83 5.84
C LYS A 104 6.09 -0.78 4.33
N GLU A 105 6.79 0.19 3.79
CA GLU A 105 7.09 0.34 2.38
C GLU A 105 8.57 0.63 2.25
N LEU A 106 9.21 0.04 1.26
CA LEU A 106 10.59 0.34 0.89
C LEU A 106 10.58 1.36 -0.25
N ALA A 107 11.42 2.38 -0.14
CA ALA A 107 11.66 3.35 -1.19
C ALA A 107 13.15 3.44 -1.50
N LEU A 108 13.49 3.46 -2.80
CA LEU A 108 14.79 3.83 -3.31
C LEU A 108 14.71 5.27 -3.81
N LEU A 109 15.57 6.12 -3.29
CA LEU A 109 15.58 7.56 -3.56
C LEU A 109 16.93 7.93 -4.15
N LYS A 110 16.93 8.49 -5.39
CA LYS A 110 18.13 8.98 -6.05
C LYS A 110 18.20 10.49 -5.96
N ILE A 111 19.26 10.98 -5.33
CA ILE A 111 19.51 12.40 -5.12
C ILE A 111 20.76 12.80 -5.88
N VAL A 112 20.68 13.90 -6.65
CA VAL A 112 21.77 14.47 -7.43
C VAL A 112 21.86 15.95 -7.13
N GLY A 113 23.06 16.47 -6.91
CA GLY A 113 23.24 17.91 -6.65
C GLY A 113 24.59 18.31 -6.12
N ALA A 114 24.71 19.58 -5.74
CA ALA A 114 25.93 20.10 -5.13
C ALA A 114 26.13 19.54 -3.71
N SER A 115 27.37 19.47 -3.26
CA SER A 115 27.79 18.89 -1.98
C SER A 115 26.93 19.36 -0.79
N LYS A 116 26.70 20.66 -0.62
CA LYS A 116 25.86 21.21 0.46
C LYS A 116 24.43 20.64 0.47
N LYS A 117 23.82 20.45 -0.71
CA LYS A 117 22.48 19.85 -0.82
C LYS A 117 22.50 18.37 -0.49
N LEU A 118 23.51 17.65 -0.98
CA LEU A 118 23.70 16.23 -0.69
C LEU A 118 23.88 15.96 0.80
N ASP A 119 24.65 16.79 1.51
CA ASP A 119 24.87 16.62 2.95
C ASP A 119 23.60 16.87 3.77
N LYS A 120 22.81 17.88 3.39
CA LYS A 120 21.49 18.10 4.00
C LYS A 120 20.55 16.92 3.76
N ALA A 121 20.49 16.41 2.53
CA ALA A 121 19.67 15.25 2.18
C ALA A 121 20.10 13.99 2.95
N LYS A 122 21.40 13.73 3.07
CA LYS A 122 21.95 12.60 3.86
C LYS A 122 21.54 12.69 5.34
N LYS A 123 21.68 13.87 5.96
CA LYS A 123 21.26 14.08 7.36
C LYS A 123 19.76 13.80 7.54
N LEU A 124 18.94 14.23 6.59
CA LEU A 124 17.49 13.98 6.62
C LEU A 124 17.20 12.49 6.49
N CYS A 125 17.81 11.81 5.53
CA CYS A 125 17.60 10.37 5.31
C CYS A 125 18.09 9.52 6.49
N LYS A 126 19.17 9.90 7.18
CA LYS A 126 19.63 9.22 8.40
C LYS A 126 18.58 9.24 9.52
N LYS A 127 17.80 10.32 9.65
CA LYS A 127 16.69 10.39 10.63
C LYS A 127 15.60 9.35 10.37
N HIS A 128 15.50 8.84 9.15
CA HIS A 128 14.58 7.79 8.74
C HIS A 128 15.27 6.41 8.60
N ASN A 129 16.41 6.22 9.26
CA ASN A 129 17.21 4.98 9.18
C ASN A 129 17.55 4.57 7.74
N GLY A 130 17.80 5.57 6.89
CA GLY A 130 18.14 5.34 5.49
C GLY A 130 19.53 4.73 5.31
N ILE A 131 19.63 3.74 4.43
CA ILE A 131 20.87 3.02 4.09
C ILE A 131 21.34 3.51 2.72
N ILE A 132 22.56 4.05 2.63
CA ILE A 132 23.14 4.46 1.37
C ILE A 132 23.61 3.20 0.63
N LEU A 133 23.05 2.96 -0.56
CA LEU A 133 23.36 1.82 -1.41
C LEU A 133 24.44 2.16 -2.45
N ASP A 134 24.41 3.40 -2.96
CA ASP A 134 25.38 3.90 -3.94
C ASP A 134 25.72 5.35 -3.64
N LYS A 135 26.97 5.75 -3.93
CA LYS A 135 27.45 7.11 -3.67
C LYS A 135 28.54 7.51 -4.66
N THR A 136 28.37 8.70 -5.26
CA THR A 136 29.38 9.39 -6.05
C THR A 136 29.71 10.77 -5.47
N LYS A 137 30.57 11.54 -6.14
CA LYS A 137 30.85 12.94 -5.75
C LYS A 137 29.61 13.84 -5.87
N LYS A 138 28.70 13.55 -6.81
CA LYS A 138 27.55 14.40 -7.17
C LYS A 138 26.19 13.75 -6.92
N SER A 139 26.14 12.50 -6.46
CA SER A 139 24.88 11.76 -6.25
C SER A 139 24.99 10.70 -5.16
N PHE A 140 23.83 10.24 -4.69
CA PHE A 140 23.72 9.00 -3.95
C PHE A 140 22.32 8.38 -4.14
N VAL A 141 22.26 7.06 -3.98
CA VAL A 141 21.01 6.30 -3.88
C VAL A 141 20.88 5.80 -2.45
N ILE A 142 19.72 6.04 -1.87
CA ILE A 142 19.41 5.63 -0.51
C ILE A 142 18.14 4.79 -0.46
N GLN A 143 18.18 3.73 0.32
CA GLN A 143 17.05 2.92 0.69
C GLN A 143 16.45 3.43 2.00
N VAL A 144 15.13 3.61 2.04
CA VAL A 144 14.39 3.94 3.25
C VAL A 144 13.22 2.96 3.39
N THR A 145 13.05 2.41 4.59
CA THR A 145 11.89 1.56 4.90
C THR A 145 11.09 2.23 6.03
N ALA A 146 9.89 2.71 5.71
CA ALA A 146 9.07 3.46 6.65
C ALA A 146 7.57 3.28 6.36
N LEU A 147 6.71 3.92 7.15
CA LEU A 147 5.31 4.06 6.82
C LEU A 147 5.15 4.90 5.54
N ARG A 148 4.17 4.57 4.71
CA ARG A 148 3.90 5.30 3.46
C ARG A 148 3.86 6.82 3.66
N ARG A 149 3.12 7.30 4.68
CA ARG A 149 3.01 8.74 4.99
C ARG A 149 4.37 9.41 5.28
N ASP A 150 5.30 8.65 5.88
CA ASP A 150 6.61 9.19 6.24
C ASP A 150 7.51 9.24 5.01
N ILE A 151 7.38 8.25 4.10
CA ILE A 151 8.03 8.27 2.78
C ILE A 151 7.50 9.44 1.94
N ASP A 152 6.17 9.68 1.92
CA ASP A 152 5.56 10.80 1.20
C ASP A 152 6.11 12.14 1.68
N LYS A 153 6.20 12.35 3.00
CA LYS A 153 6.80 13.54 3.61
C LYS A 153 8.27 13.68 3.24
N LEU A 154 9.02 12.59 3.31
CA LEU A 154 10.44 12.56 2.97
C LEU A 154 10.67 12.93 1.50
N VAL A 155 9.89 12.37 0.58
CA VAL A 155 9.95 12.70 -0.85
C VAL A 155 9.71 14.19 -1.10
N VAL A 156 8.66 14.78 -0.50
CA VAL A 156 8.38 16.22 -0.62
C VAL A 156 9.57 17.05 -0.11
N THR A 157 10.15 16.70 1.03
CA THR A 157 11.27 17.44 1.64
C THR A 157 12.57 17.28 0.86
N LEU A 158 12.77 16.15 0.17
CA LEU A 158 13.98 15.89 -0.63
C LEU A 158 13.93 16.53 -2.02
N LYS A 159 12.74 16.83 -2.58
CA LYS A 159 12.62 17.47 -3.90
C LYS A 159 13.52 18.70 -4.07
N PRO A 160 13.51 19.73 -3.19
CA PRO A 160 14.38 20.89 -3.31
C PRO A 160 15.87 20.59 -3.09
N LEU A 161 16.20 19.43 -2.50
CA LEU A 161 17.55 19.00 -2.24
C LEU A 161 18.18 18.18 -3.37
N GLY A 162 17.44 17.98 -4.49
CA GLY A 162 17.93 17.32 -5.68
C GLY A 162 17.44 15.88 -5.84
N LEU A 163 16.30 15.51 -5.25
CA LEU A 163 15.64 14.24 -5.54
C LEU A 163 15.19 14.22 -7.00
N ILE A 164 15.73 13.28 -7.78
CA ILE A 164 15.43 13.13 -9.22
C ILE A 164 14.65 11.86 -9.56
N SER A 165 14.76 10.82 -8.72
CA SER A 165 14.05 9.56 -8.98
C SER A 165 13.61 8.90 -7.69
N VAL A 166 12.43 8.29 -7.74
CA VAL A 166 11.82 7.55 -6.64
C VAL A 166 11.29 6.23 -7.18
N SER A 167 11.71 5.13 -6.58
CA SER A 167 11.13 3.81 -6.79
C SER A 167 10.56 3.29 -5.48
N ARG A 168 9.37 2.71 -5.51
CA ARG A 168 8.64 2.26 -4.32
C ARG A 168 8.07 0.86 -4.54
N THR A 169 8.10 0.03 -3.50
CA THR A 169 7.54 -1.33 -3.57
C THR A 169 6.02 -1.37 -3.39
N GLY A 170 5.43 -0.29 -2.88
CA GLY A 170 4.11 -0.36 -2.29
C GLY A 170 4.15 -0.90 -0.86
N ALA A 171 3.02 -0.83 -0.17
CA ALA A 171 2.93 -1.26 1.22
C ALA A 171 2.93 -2.78 1.33
N VAL A 172 3.71 -3.31 2.27
CA VAL A 172 3.60 -4.68 2.77
C VAL A 172 3.05 -4.65 4.19
N ALA A 173 2.29 -5.68 4.55
CA ALA A 173 1.60 -5.77 5.84
C ALA A 173 1.93 -7.09 6.53
N MET A 174 2.09 -7.06 7.86
CA MET A 174 2.28 -8.24 8.70
C MET A 174 1.61 -8.03 10.05
N THR A 175 1.03 -9.06 10.63
CA THR A 175 0.58 -9.04 12.03
C THR A 175 1.75 -8.92 12.99
N LYS A 176 1.51 -8.29 14.11
CA LYS A 176 2.44 -8.28 15.25
C LYS A 176 2.13 -9.45 16.18
N GLY A 177 3.12 -9.81 16.99
CA GLY A 177 2.98 -10.89 17.98
C GLY A 177 2.96 -12.27 17.33
N GLU A 178 2.37 -13.22 18.03
CA GLU A 178 2.31 -14.63 17.63
C GLU A 178 1.16 -14.95 16.69
N GLU A 179 0.22 -14.00 16.49
CA GLU A 179 -0.88 -14.18 15.54
C GLU A 179 -0.32 -14.29 14.13
N VAL A 180 -0.44 -15.47 13.55
CA VAL A 180 -0.06 -15.71 12.16
C VAL A 180 -1.31 -15.58 11.31
N PHE A 181 -1.25 -14.77 10.24
CA PHE A 181 -2.19 -14.92 9.14
C PHE A 181 -1.85 -16.23 8.44
N THR A 182 -2.10 -17.33 9.09
CA THR A 182 -1.99 -18.64 8.49
C THR A 182 -3.16 -18.87 7.55
N GLN A 183 -2.83 -19.54 6.53
CA GLN A 183 -3.62 -20.22 5.52
C GLN A 183 -4.92 -20.80 6.05
#